data_70b31b92abaea5f36eae0ceb7ad847ee
#
_entry.id   70b31b92abaea5f36eae0ceb7ad847ee
#
_cell.length_a   1.000
_cell.length_b   1.000
_cell.length_c   1.000
_cell.angle_alpha   90.00
_cell.angle_beta   90.00
_cell.angle_gamma   90.00
#
_symmetry.space_group_name_H-M   'P 1'
#
loop_
_entity.id
_entity.type
_entity.pdbx_description
1 polymer ?
#
loop_
_entity_poly.entity_id
_entity_poly.type
_entity_poly.pdbx_seq_one_letter_code
_entity_poly.pdbx_strand_id
1 'polypeptide(L)'
;MDAKVSRSRTRVLVLTDEVQLFRLARAVLAPRGCVVETASPAAHGGTGAYDVVVLDLARLDPALVERRQREFPDAEILALSGECREAEAVAVIEAGADWLVRPFRSDDLAARVRAAQLRRLATLGAPRRYVHGRFTIDFLEQRVLRDGRRVAATPSELRLLTILARGSGRVATMVEIVAGLGRDDSLRARQSVHGLVYGLRRKIERDPVRPEILLNEARVGYRLASVADESAQGLVARGADASNVKAAR
;
A
#
# COMPACT_ATOMS: atom_id res chain seq x y z
N MET A 1 14.03 -22.44 14.57
CA MET A 1 13.90 -22.43 13.09
C MET A 1 12.90 -21.32 12.75
N ASP A 2 13.43 -20.07 12.71
CA ASP A 2 12.61 -18.86 12.62
C ASP A 2 12.05 -18.72 11.21
N ALA A 3 10.74 -18.95 11.07
CA ALA A 3 10.01 -18.61 9.86
C ALA A 3 10.10 -17.09 9.65
N LYS A 4 10.92 -16.68 8.70
CA LYS A 4 11.10 -15.30 8.25
C LYS A 4 9.75 -14.76 7.77
N VAL A 5 9.00 -14.14 8.68
CA VAL A 5 7.71 -13.48 8.40
C VAL A 5 7.98 -12.40 7.35
N SER A 6 7.64 -12.69 6.11
CA SER A 6 7.71 -11.73 5.00
C SER A 6 6.76 -10.56 5.32
N ARG A 7 7.33 -9.46 5.79
CA ARG A 7 6.60 -8.21 6.02
C ARG A 7 6.31 -7.60 4.66
N SER A 8 5.05 -7.31 4.39
CA SER A 8 4.71 -6.35 3.33
C SER A 8 5.37 -5.01 3.71
N ARG A 9 6.25 -4.51 2.86
CA ARG A 9 7.08 -3.35 3.17
C ARG A 9 6.89 -2.31 2.08
N THR A 10 6.77 -1.05 2.48
CA THR A 10 6.88 0.08 1.56
C THR A 10 8.16 -0.04 0.75
N ARG A 11 8.04 -0.02 -0.57
CA ARG A 11 9.19 -0.08 -1.46
C ARG A 11 9.67 1.33 -1.76
N VAL A 12 10.89 1.60 -1.36
CA VAL A 12 11.58 2.87 -1.58
C VAL A 12 12.74 2.64 -2.53
N LEU A 13 12.71 3.29 -3.68
CA LEU A 13 13.84 3.35 -4.60
C LEU A 13 14.65 4.60 -4.31
N VAL A 14 15.96 4.46 -4.14
CA VAL A 14 16.89 5.59 -4.00
C VAL A 14 17.74 5.66 -5.27
N LEU A 15 17.51 6.68 -6.08
CA LEU A 15 18.28 6.96 -7.29
C LEU A 15 19.49 7.80 -6.92
N THR A 16 20.61 7.13 -6.69
CA THR A 16 21.87 7.73 -6.27
C THR A 16 23.07 6.91 -6.70
N ASP A 17 24.17 7.56 -7.03
CA ASP A 17 25.50 6.95 -7.17
C ASP A 17 26.30 7.03 -5.86
N GLU A 18 25.77 7.72 -4.82
CA GLU A 18 26.41 7.88 -3.52
C GLU A 18 26.08 6.70 -2.57
N VAL A 19 27.04 5.81 -2.39
CA VAL A 19 26.91 4.63 -1.52
C VAL A 19 26.56 5.00 -0.07
N GLN A 20 27.05 6.13 0.43
CA GLN A 20 26.79 6.58 1.79
C GLN A 20 25.33 7.00 1.98
N LEU A 21 24.74 7.68 1.01
CA LEU A 21 23.32 8.05 1.05
C LEU A 21 22.44 6.80 1.02
N PHE A 22 22.75 5.82 0.18
CA PHE A 22 22.01 4.56 0.19
C PHE A 22 22.09 3.85 1.54
N ARG A 23 23.29 3.77 2.13
CA ARG A 23 23.48 3.16 3.47
C ARG A 23 22.68 3.88 4.54
N LEU A 24 22.68 5.24 4.52
CA LEU A 24 21.89 6.05 5.43
C LEU A 24 20.40 5.78 5.25
N ALA A 25 19.90 5.88 4.02
CA ALA A 25 18.49 5.63 3.73
C ALA A 25 18.05 4.24 4.19
N ARG A 26 18.86 3.21 3.93
CA ARG A 26 18.59 1.85 4.37
C ARG A 26 18.60 1.72 5.90
N ALA A 27 19.59 2.30 6.58
CA ALA A 27 19.69 2.26 8.04
C ALA A 27 18.49 2.95 8.72
N VAL A 28 17.99 4.04 8.13
CA VAL A 28 16.88 4.84 8.67
C VAL A 28 15.52 4.22 8.37
N LEU A 29 15.31 3.75 7.13
CA LEU A 29 13.98 3.36 6.64
C LEU A 29 13.68 1.86 6.84
N ALA A 30 14.68 0.97 6.82
CA ALA A 30 14.45 -0.46 6.99
C ALA A 30 13.86 -0.84 8.36
N PRO A 31 14.32 -0.26 9.50
CA PRO A 31 13.69 -0.49 10.80
C PRO A 31 12.23 -0.02 10.86
N ARG A 32 11.87 0.98 10.02
CA ARG A 32 10.52 1.54 9.91
C ARG A 32 9.61 0.78 8.92
N GLY A 33 10.04 -0.40 8.48
CA GLY A 33 9.24 -1.29 7.64
C GLY A 33 9.38 -1.07 6.14
N CYS A 34 10.35 -0.29 5.67
CA CYS A 34 10.61 -0.10 4.25
C CYS A 34 11.59 -1.15 3.68
N VAL A 35 11.40 -1.51 2.41
CA VAL A 35 12.42 -2.15 1.57
C VAL A 35 13.08 -1.05 0.75
N VAL A 36 14.37 -0.87 0.94
CA VAL A 36 15.14 0.18 0.26
C VAL A 36 16.01 -0.47 -0.80
N GLU A 37 15.80 -0.08 -2.04
CA GLU A 37 16.56 -0.47 -3.21
C GLU A 37 17.30 0.75 -3.76
N THR A 38 18.36 0.54 -4.52
CA THR A 38 19.10 1.61 -5.17
C THR A 38 19.33 1.32 -6.64
N ALA A 39 19.36 2.39 -7.44
CA ALA A 39 19.80 2.38 -8.82
C ALA A 39 20.54 3.68 -9.13
N SER A 40 21.34 3.68 -10.20
CA SER A 40 21.97 4.91 -10.68
C SER A 40 20.89 5.92 -11.16
N PRO A 41 21.08 7.23 -10.91
CA PRO A 41 20.21 8.26 -11.46
C PRO A 41 20.11 8.25 -12.98
N ALA A 42 21.11 7.70 -13.67
CA ALA A 42 21.12 7.53 -15.13
C ALA A 42 20.30 6.32 -15.58
N ALA A 43 19.97 5.37 -14.71
CA ALA A 43 19.18 4.21 -15.05
C ALA A 43 17.75 4.63 -15.46
N HIS A 44 17.27 4.12 -16.58
CA HIS A 44 15.92 4.31 -17.08
C HIS A 44 15.08 3.08 -16.72
N GLY A 45 13.89 3.31 -16.17
CA GLY A 45 12.87 2.27 -16.04
C GLY A 45 13.23 1.14 -15.07
N GLY A 46 13.19 1.40 -13.79
CA GLY A 46 13.08 0.31 -12.83
C GLY A 46 11.75 -0.44 -13.05
N THR A 47 11.82 -1.72 -13.42
CA THR A 47 10.64 -2.57 -13.65
C THR A 47 9.85 -2.88 -12.37
N GLY A 48 10.13 -2.21 -11.28
CA GLY A 48 9.53 -2.39 -9.97
C GLY A 48 8.46 -1.35 -9.66
N ALA A 49 7.33 -1.79 -9.10
CA ALA A 49 6.37 -0.88 -8.49
C ALA A 49 6.93 -0.36 -7.16
N TYR A 50 7.25 0.92 -7.09
CA TYR A 50 7.71 1.60 -5.88
C TYR A 50 6.62 2.47 -5.29
N ASP A 51 6.69 2.68 -3.98
CA ASP A 51 5.76 3.56 -3.26
C ASP A 51 6.33 4.97 -3.13
N VAL A 52 7.65 5.06 -3.00
CA VAL A 52 8.40 6.32 -2.92
C VAL A 52 9.68 6.19 -3.73
N VAL A 53 10.00 7.20 -4.53
CA VAL A 53 11.27 7.33 -5.23
C VAL A 53 12.01 8.53 -4.67
N VAL A 54 13.20 8.31 -4.14
CA VAL A 54 14.11 9.34 -3.62
C VAL A 54 15.12 9.65 -4.71
N LEU A 55 15.14 10.91 -5.16
CA LEU A 55 16.08 11.40 -6.17
C LEU A 55 17.24 12.11 -5.48
N ASP A 56 18.44 11.68 -5.73
CA ASP A 56 19.65 12.34 -5.28
C ASP A 56 20.14 13.31 -6.35
N LEU A 57 20.12 14.61 -6.05
CA LEU A 57 20.43 15.69 -6.98
C LEU A 57 21.49 16.60 -6.37
N ALA A 58 22.50 16.98 -7.15
CA ALA A 58 23.44 18.01 -6.73
C ALA A 58 22.71 19.35 -6.53
N ARG A 59 21.78 19.67 -7.41
CA ARG A 59 20.91 20.81 -7.40
C ARG A 59 19.47 20.40 -7.73
N LEU A 60 18.50 21.08 -7.13
CA LEU A 60 17.08 20.83 -7.41
C LEU A 60 16.75 21.17 -8.87
N ASP A 61 16.22 20.19 -9.60
CA ASP A 61 15.84 20.31 -11.01
C ASP A 61 14.37 19.88 -11.19
N PRO A 62 13.45 20.85 -11.33
CA PRO A 62 12.03 20.56 -11.49
C PRO A 62 11.73 19.71 -12.75
N ALA A 63 12.43 19.95 -13.86
CA ALA A 63 12.19 19.20 -15.10
C ALA A 63 12.58 17.73 -14.96
N LEU A 64 13.64 17.43 -14.22
CA LEU A 64 14.02 16.06 -13.90
C LEU A 64 13.00 15.41 -12.95
N VAL A 65 12.50 16.15 -11.97
CA VAL A 65 11.45 15.67 -11.06
C VAL A 65 10.19 15.29 -11.84
N GLU A 66 9.69 16.15 -12.72
CA GLU A 66 8.53 15.86 -13.56
C GLU A 66 8.76 14.65 -14.49
N ARG A 67 9.97 14.51 -15.05
CA ARG A 67 10.30 13.34 -15.85
C ARG A 67 10.22 12.07 -15.05
N ARG A 68 10.71 12.07 -13.79
CA ARG A 68 10.65 10.91 -12.89
C ARG A 68 9.23 10.60 -12.44
N GLN A 69 8.38 11.59 -12.28
CA GLN A 69 6.96 11.37 -12.01
C GLN A 69 6.26 10.64 -13.16
N ARG A 70 6.59 10.99 -14.40
CA ARG A 70 6.07 10.27 -15.59
C ARG A 70 6.60 8.84 -15.70
N GLU A 71 7.83 8.60 -15.26
CA GLU A 71 8.45 7.27 -15.25
C GLU A 71 7.90 6.39 -14.11
N PHE A 72 7.58 6.99 -12.97
CA PHE A 72 7.03 6.31 -11.79
C PHE A 72 5.66 6.89 -11.39
N PRO A 73 4.61 6.73 -12.21
CA PRO A 73 3.33 7.42 -12.00
C PRO A 73 2.61 7.00 -10.72
N ASP A 74 2.94 5.84 -10.19
CA ASP A 74 2.35 5.31 -8.95
C ASP A 74 3.19 5.63 -7.70
N ALA A 75 4.34 6.27 -7.84
CA ALA A 75 5.23 6.58 -6.72
C ALA A 75 5.20 8.06 -6.35
N GLU A 76 5.35 8.34 -5.07
CA GLU A 76 5.63 9.70 -4.59
C GLU A 76 7.11 10.02 -4.79
N ILE A 77 7.40 11.20 -5.29
CA ILE A 77 8.78 11.65 -5.53
C ILE A 77 9.26 12.52 -4.36
N LEU A 78 10.45 12.22 -3.84
CA LEU A 78 11.17 13.03 -2.86
C LEU A 78 12.55 13.38 -3.43
N ALA A 79 12.77 14.64 -3.75
CA ALA A 79 14.06 15.13 -4.22
C ALA A 79 14.96 15.49 -3.04
N LEU A 80 16.18 14.98 -3.00
CA LEU A 80 17.24 15.41 -2.11
C LEU A 80 18.18 16.31 -2.91
N SER A 81 18.55 17.48 -2.39
CA SER A 81 19.37 18.45 -3.13
C SER A 81 20.38 19.10 -2.22
N GLY A 82 21.59 19.38 -2.76
CA GLY A 82 22.61 20.16 -2.07
C GLY A 82 22.30 21.65 -2.10
N GLU A 83 21.68 22.10 -3.18
CA GLU A 83 21.32 23.51 -3.40
C GLU A 83 19.85 23.60 -3.84
N CYS A 84 19.17 24.65 -3.41
CA CYS A 84 17.79 24.92 -3.76
C CYS A 84 17.57 26.43 -3.85
N ARG A 85 17.05 26.89 -4.98
CA ARG A 85 16.51 28.25 -5.11
C ARG A 85 15.02 28.20 -4.79
N GLU A 86 14.49 29.29 -4.25
CA GLU A 86 13.07 29.37 -3.88
C GLU A 86 12.14 29.04 -5.05
N ALA A 87 12.42 29.57 -6.25
CA ALA A 87 11.63 29.27 -7.44
C ALA A 87 11.67 27.78 -7.84
N GLU A 88 12.80 27.10 -7.65
CA GLU A 88 12.94 25.68 -7.92
C GLU A 88 12.14 24.85 -6.91
N ALA A 89 12.14 25.27 -5.64
CA ALA A 89 11.35 24.63 -4.58
C ALA A 89 9.84 24.75 -4.85
N VAL A 90 9.39 25.96 -5.23
CA VAL A 90 7.98 26.21 -5.60
C VAL A 90 7.58 25.32 -6.77
N ALA A 91 8.37 25.28 -7.84
CA ALA A 91 8.07 24.45 -9.01
C ALA A 91 7.98 22.96 -8.69
N VAL A 92 8.83 22.44 -7.79
CA VAL A 92 8.77 21.03 -7.34
C VAL A 92 7.51 20.73 -6.54
N ILE A 93 7.07 21.67 -5.67
CA ILE A 93 5.80 21.53 -4.94
C ILE A 93 4.61 21.53 -5.90
N GLU A 94 4.59 22.49 -6.85
CA GLU A 94 3.51 22.62 -7.85
C GLU A 94 3.43 21.36 -8.72
N ALA A 95 4.57 20.74 -9.02
CA ALA A 95 4.63 19.43 -9.67
C ALA A 95 4.13 18.28 -8.77
N GLY A 96 3.78 18.52 -7.51
CA GLY A 96 3.27 17.51 -6.58
C GLY A 96 4.35 16.63 -5.94
N ALA A 97 5.63 17.03 -6.02
CA ALA A 97 6.73 16.35 -5.36
C ALA A 97 7.12 17.05 -4.04
N ASP A 98 7.90 16.37 -3.22
CA ASP A 98 8.49 16.92 -2.01
C ASP A 98 10.01 17.01 -2.17
N TRP A 99 10.65 17.85 -1.37
CA TRP A 99 12.11 17.96 -1.38
C TRP A 99 12.72 18.11 0.01
N LEU A 100 14.01 17.81 0.12
CA LEU A 100 14.80 17.94 1.33
C LEU A 100 16.20 18.46 0.97
N VAL A 101 16.62 19.53 1.60
CA VAL A 101 17.91 20.18 1.34
C VAL A 101 18.98 19.63 2.27
N ARG A 102 20.18 19.39 1.75
CA ARG A 102 21.38 19.01 2.52
C ARG A 102 22.03 20.25 3.18
N PRO A 103 22.57 20.10 4.38
CA PRO A 103 22.58 18.90 5.23
C PRO A 103 21.23 18.68 5.91
N PHE A 104 20.79 17.42 6.01
CA PHE A 104 19.55 17.03 6.70
C PHE A 104 19.81 15.98 7.77
N ARG A 105 18.90 15.85 8.73
CA ARG A 105 18.94 14.82 9.75
C ARG A 105 18.27 13.53 9.24
N SER A 106 18.72 12.40 9.74
CA SER A 106 18.12 11.10 9.39
C SER A 106 16.61 11.04 9.66
N ASP A 107 16.15 11.71 10.74
CA ASP A 107 14.72 11.77 11.06
C ASP A 107 13.92 12.62 10.08
N ASP A 108 14.54 13.64 9.46
CA ASP A 108 13.88 14.45 8.43
C ASP A 108 13.58 13.60 7.19
N LEU A 109 14.55 12.78 6.75
CA LEU A 109 14.35 11.83 5.66
C LEU A 109 13.21 10.85 5.99
N ALA A 110 13.19 10.29 7.19
CA ALA A 110 12.14 9.37 7.62
C ALA A 110 10.76 10.04 7.65
N ALA A 111 10.69 11.28 8.15
CA ALA A 111 9.46 12.05 8.22
C ALA A 111 8.91 12.38 6.82
N ARG A 112 9.77 12.75 5.87
CA ARG A 112 9.39 13.04 4.47
C ARG A 112 8.90 11.78 3.74
N VAL A 113 9.60 10.66 3.87
CA VAL A 113 9.14 9.38 3.31
C VAL A 113 7.78 8.99 3.89
N ARG A 114 7.57 9.19 5.21
CA ARG A 114 6.26 8.90 5.83
C ARG A 114 5.17 9.85 5.32
N ALA A 115 5.47 11.12 5.13
CA ALA A 115 4.53 12.09 4.54
C ALA A 115 4.17 11.70 3.10
N ALA A 116 5.14 11.27 2.30
CA ALA A 116 4.92 10.75 0.96
C ALA A 116 3.98 9.53 0.95
N GLN A 117 4.18 8.58 1.87
CA GLN A 117 3.27 7.44 2.02
C GLN A 117 1.82 7.87 2.33
N LEU A 118 1.64 8.87 3.19
CA LEU A 118 0.32 9.40 3.53
C LEU A 118 -0.34 10.08 2.33
N ARG A 119 0.40 10.91 1.58
CA ARG A 119 -0.10 11.53 0.34
C ARG A 119 -0.54 10.49 -0.66
N ARG A 120 0.30 9.47 -0.88
CA ARG A 120 -0.02 8.36 -1.79
C ARG A 120 -1.31 7.65 -1.39
N LEU A 121 -1.51 7.34 -0.12
CA LEU A 121 -2.76 6.74 0.36
C LEU A 121 -3.96 7.65 0.09
N ALA A 122 -3.82 8.96 0.30
CA ALA A 122 -4.88 9.94 0.01
C ALA A 122 -5.19 10.02 -1.49
N THR A 123 -4.17 10.10 -2.35
CA THR A 123 -4.31 10.11 -3.81
C THR A 123 -4.99 8.84 -4.32
N LEU A 124 -4.67 7.71 -3.73
CA LEU A 124 -5.30 6.43 -4.04
C LEU A 124 -6.74 6.33 -3.51
N GLY A 125 -7.23 7.32 -2.75
CA GLY A 125 -8.54 7.24 -2.09
C GLY A 125 -8.65 6.09 -1.09
N ALA A 126 -7.52 5.51 -0.66
CA ALA A 126 -7.51 4.45 0.32
C ALA A 126 -7.58 5.05 1.73
N PRO A 127 -8.41 4.50 2.63
CA PRO A 127 -8.47 4.96 4.00
C PRO A 127 -7.12 4.67 4.68
N ARG A 128 -6.74 5.52 5.64
CA ARG A 128 -5.56 5.24 6.46
C ARG A 128 -5.70 3.91 7.21
N ARG A 129 -6.93 3.59 7.62
CA ARG A 129 -7.26 2.38 8.38
C ARG A 129 -8.62 1.84 7.93
N TYR A 130 -8.70 0.53 7.79
CA TYR A 130 -9.95 -0.20 7.58
C TYR A 130 -10.20 -1.08 8.81
N VAL A 131 -11.42 -1.09 9.31
CA VAL A 131 -11.84 -1.90 10.46
C VAL A 131 -13.16 -2.59 10.12
N HIS A 132 -13.23 -3.89 10.35
CA HIS A 132 -14.44 -4.69 10.26
C HIS A 132 -14.42 -5.74 11.38
N GLY A 133 -15.28 -5.57 12.37
CA GLY A 133 -15.26 -6.39 13.58
C GLY A 133 -13.90 -6.38 14.27
N ARG A 134 -13.29 -7.56 14.39
CA ARG A 134 -11.94 -7.73 14.96
C ARG A 134 -10.82 -7.76 13.91
N PHE A 135 -11.15 -7.48 12.66
CA PHE A 135 -10.19 -7.38 11.58
C PHE A 135 -9.81 -5.92 11.35
N THR A 136 -8.52 -5.64 11.26
CA THR A 136 -8.01 -4.28 11.05
C THR A 136 -6.88 -4.30 10.04
N ILE A 137 -6.90 -3.32 9.12
CA ILE A 137 -5.79 -3.01 8.23
C ILE A 137 -5.33 -1.59 8.56
N ASP A 138 -4.08 -1.41 8.89
CA ASP A 138 -3.40 -0.11 8.91
C ASP A 138 -2.54 -0.02 7.64
N PHE A 139 -3.01 0.75 6.68
CA PHE A 139 -2.35 0.89 5.37
C PHE A 139 -1.05 1.69 5.45
N LEU A 140 -0.94 2.61 6.42
CA LEU A 140 0.27 3.38 6.64
C LEU A 140 1.38 2.54 7.27
N GLU A 141 1.04 1.78 8.31
CA GLU A 141 1.97 0.88 8.97
C GLU A 141 2.10 -0.47 8.24
N GLN A 142 1.34 -0.65 7.15
CA GLN A 142 1.25 -1.89 6.38
C GLN A 142 1.05 -3.11 7.27
N ARG A 143 0.12 -2.99 8.21
CA ARG A 143 -0.20 -4.03 9.18
C ARG A 143 -1.61 -4.55 8.98
N VAL A 144 -1.73 -5.86 8.99
CA VAL A 144 -3.00 -6.56 9.05
C VAL A 144 -3.09 -7.24 10.40
N LEU A 145 -4.19 -6.99 11.11
CA LEU A 145 -4.46 -7.57 12.42
C LEU A 145 -5.79 -8.33 12.38
N ARG A 146 -5.84 -9.45 13.04
CA ARG A 146 -7.06 -10.21 13.31
C ARG A 146 -7.07 -10.66 14.75
N ASP A 147 -8.14 -10.39 15.48
CA ASP A 147 -8.26 -10.66 16.92
C ASP A 147 -7.04 -10.09 17.70
N GLY A 148 -6.55 -8.90 17.32
CA GLY A 148 -5.37 -8.26 17.89
C GLY A 148 -4.02 -8.90 17.49
N ARG A 149 -4.03 -10.05 16.81
CA ARG A 149 -2.82 -10.74 16.36
C ARG A 149 -2.44 -10.31 14.94
N ARG A 150 -1.14 -10.18 14.70
CA ARG A 150 -0.62 -9.81 13.40
C ARG A 150 -0.79 -10.94 12.38
N VAL A 151 -1.36 -10.62 11.23
CA VAL A 151 -1.45 -11.49 10.06
C VAL A 151 -0.27 -11.20 9.12
N ALA A 152 0.44 -12.25 8.71
CA ALA A 152 1.53 -12.15 7.74
C ALA A 152 0.96 -12.02 6.32
N ALA A 153 0.66 -10.79 5.89
CA ALA A 153 0.28 -10.49 4.52
C ALA A 153 1.51 -10.26 3.65
N THR A 154 1.51 -10.81 2.44
CA THR A 154 2.53 -10.55 1.42
C THR A 154 2.34 -9.16 0.80
N PRO A 155 3.36 -8.59 0.11
CA PRO A 155 3.22 -7.32 -0.61
C PRO A 155 2.06 -7.30 -1.60
N SER A 156 1.87 -8.37 -2.35
CA SER A 156 0.76 -8.50 -3.31
C SER A 156 -0.61 -8.59 -2.63
N GLU A 157 -0.70 -9.28 -1.50
CA GLU A 157 -1.93 -9.36 -0.70
C GLU A 157 -2.29 -8.00 -0.09
N LEU A 158 -1.31 -7.24 0.39
CA LEU A 158 -1.56 -5.90 0.93
C LEU A 158 -1.95 -4.91 -0.17
N ARG A 159 -1.32 -5.02 -1.34
CA ARG A 159 -1.71 -4.23 -2.52
C ARG A 159 -3.14 -4.53 -2.94
N LEU A 160 -3.54 -5.80 -2.95
CA LEU A 160 -4.93 -6.20 -3.19
C LEU A 160 -5.87 -5.56 -2.15
N LEU A 161 -5.56 -5.65 -0.86
CA LEU A 161 -6.35 -5.02 0.20
C LEU A 161 -6.45 -3.50 0.02
N THR A 162 -5.37 -2.82 -0.40
CA THR A 162 -5.38 -1.39 -0.68
C THR A 162 -6.34 -1.04 -1.84
N ILE A 163 -6.29 -1.82 -2.94
CA ILE A 163 -7.19 -1.63 -4.09
C ILE A 163 -8.64 -1.77 -3.66
N LEU A 164 -8.96 -2.80 -2.88
CA LEU A 164 -10.33 -3.06 -2.42
C LEU A 164 -10.83 -2.02 -1.41
N ALA A 165 -9.94 -1.49 -0.56
CA ALA A 165 -10.28 -0.49 0.44
C ALA A 165 -10.60 0.89 -0.15
N ARG A 166 -10.07 1.23 -1.34
CA ARG A 166 -10.39 2.47 -2.06
C ARG A 166 -11.89 2.65 -2.30
N GLY A 167 -12.58 1.57 -2.49
CA GLY A 167 -14.00 1.57 -2.81
C GLY A 167 -14.92 1.75 -1.62
N SER A 168 -14.43 1.80 -0.37
CA SER A 168 -15.28 1.90 0.84
C SER A 168 -16.50 0.95 0.81
N GLY A 169 -16.28 -0.30 0.42
CA GLY A 169 -17.32 -1.32 0.24
C GLY A 169 -17.83 -1.48 -1.21
N ARG A 170 -17.45 -0.61 -2.15
CA ARG A 170 -17.71 -0.78 -3.58
C ARG A 170 -16.95 -2.01 -4.12
N VAL A 171 -17.55 -2.68 -5.09
CA VAL A 171 -16.91 -3.77 -5.80
C VAL A 171 -15.79 -3.24 -6.69
N ALA A 172 -14.58 -3.74 -6.51
CA ALA A 172 -13.51 -3.58 -7.49
C ALA A 172 -13.62 -4.67 -8.55
N THR A 173 -13.70 -4.28 -9.80
CA THR A 173 -13.79 -5.22 -10.92
C THR A 173 -12.48 -5.98 -11.10
N MET A 174 -12.53 -7.13 -11.77
CA MET A 174 -11.33 -7.91 -12.05
C MET A 174 -10.30 -7.10 -12.85
N VAL A 175 -10.75 -6.26 -13.78
CA VAL A 175 -9.89 -5.38 -14.58
C VAL A 175 -9.19 -4.35 -13.68
N GLU A 176 -9.93 -3.67 -12.80
CA GLU A 176 -9.37 -2.70 -11.83
C GLU A 176 -8.33 -3.36 -10.91
N ILE A 177 -8.61 -4.60 -10.45
CA ILE A 177 -7.70 -5.34 -9.57
C ILE A 177 -6.41 -5.70 -10.30
N VAL A 178 -6.52 -6.26 -11.51
CA VAL A 178 -5.36 -6.66 -12.31
C VAL A 178 -4.48 -5.45 -12.65
N ALA A 179 -5.08 -4.36 -13.12
CA ALA A 179 -4.39 -3.10 -13.41
C ALA A 179 -3.72 -2.52 -12.14
N GLY A 180 -4.45 -2.48 -11.02
CA GLY A 180 -3.92 -1.99 -9.75
C GLY A 180 -2.78 -2.86 -9.16
N LEU A 181 -2.69 -4.12 -9.57
CA LEU A 181 -1.55 -4.99 -9.25
C LEU A 181 -0.36 -4.80 -10.22
N GLY A 182 -0.47 -3.88 -11.19
CA GLY A 182 0.56 -3.63 -12.20
C GLY A 182 0.74 -4.79 -13.17
N ARG A 183 -0.35 -5.42 -13.59
CA ARG A 183 -0.35 -6.57 -14.50
C ARG A 183 -1.22 -6.29 -15.72
N ASP A 184 -0.85 -6.88 -16.86
CA ASP A 184 -1.71 -6.90 -18.05
C ASP A 184 -2.95 -7.77 -17.80
N ASP A 185 -4.09 -7.40 -18.39
CA ASP A 185 -5.34 -8.13 -18.24
C ASP A 185 -5.33 -9.43 -19.07
N SER A 186 -4.57 -10.40 -18.58
CA SER A 186 -4.45 -11.75 -19.14
C SER A 186 -5.16 -12.78 -18.28
N LEU A 187 -5.50 -13.92 -18.87
CA LEU A 187 -6.09 -15.04 -18.14
C LEU A 187 -5.20 -15.49 -16.96
N ARG A 188 -3.87 -15.49 -17.16
CA ARG A 188 -2.89 -15.84 -16.13
C ARG A 188 -2.92 -14.83 -14.98
N ALA A 189 -3.04 -13.52 -15.27
CA ALA A 189 -3.15 -12.49 -14.26
C ALA A 189 -4.42 -12.63 -13.43
N ARG A 190 -5.56 -12.89 -14.07
CA ARG A 190 -6.84 -13.14 -13.39
C ARG A 190 -6.78 -14.39 -12.50
N GLN A 191 -6.19 -15.50 -12.97
CA GLN A 191 -5.96 -16.69 -12.15
C GLN A 191 -5.08 -16.40 -10.93
N SER A 192 -4.05 -15.57 -11.12
CA SER A 192 -3.18 -15.12 -10.01
C SER A 192 -3.94 -14.30 -8.96
N VAL A 193 -4.93 -13.48 -9.36
CA VAL A 193 -5.82 -12.76 -8.41
C VAL A 193 -6.64 -13.75 -7.59
N HIS A 194 -7.21 -14.78 -8.20
CA HIS A 194 -7.94 -15.81 -7.47
C HIS A 194 -7.05 -16.53 -6.44
N GLY A 195 -5.80 -16.83 -6.82
CA GLY A 195 -4.81 -17.40 -5.90
C GLY A 195 -4.49 -16.49 -4.72
N LEU A 196 -4.33 -15.18 -4.97
CA LEU A 196 -4.11 -14.17 -3.92
C LEU A 196 -5.31 -14.07 -2.97
N VAL A 197 -6.53 -14.02 -3.51
CA VAL A 197 -7.77 -14.00 -2.72
C VAL A 197 -7.89 -15.25 -1.85
N TYR A 198 -7.66 -16.42 -2.43
CA TYR A 198 -7.69 -17.67 -1.67
C TYR A 198 -6.67 -17.70 -0.54
N GLY A 199 -5.41 -17.35 -0.82
CA GLY A 199 -4.34 -17.28 0.18
C GLY A 199 -4.66 -16.28 1.30
N LEU A 200 -5.21 -15.12 0.93
CA LEU A 200 -5.58 -14.07 1.87
C LEU A 200 -6.75 -14.50 2.77
N ARG A 201 -7.81 -15.08 2.21
CA ARG A 201 -8.95 -15.63 2.99
C ARG A 201 -8.50 -16.62 4.05
N ARG A 202 -7.59 -17.52 3.74
CA ARG A 202 -7.03 -18.47 4.73
C ARG A 202 -6.35 -17.80 5.91
N LYS A 203 -5.92 -16.55 5.76
CA LYS A 203 -5.23 -15.78 6.81
C LYS A 203 -6.17 -14.87 7.60
N ILE A 204 -7.21 -14.34 6.94
CA ILE A 204 -8.06 -13.31 7.53
C ILE A 204 -9.49 -13.76 7.87
N GLU A 205 -10.02 -14.80 7.22
CA GLU A 205 -11.37 -15.29 7.48
C GLU A 205 -11.39 -16.34 8.60
N ARG A 206 -12.52 -16.46 9.29
CA ARG A 206 -12.77 -17.59 10.20
C ARG A 206 -12.97 -18.88 9.42
N ASP A 207 -13.82 -18.79 8.42
CA ASP A 207 -14.08 -19.83 7.46
C ASP A 207 -13.79 -19.29 6.04
N PRO A 208 -12.72 -19.74 5.39
CA PRO A 208 -12.37 -19.28 4.03
C PRO A 208 -13.43 -19.61 2.97
N VAL A 209 -14.31 -20.61 3.25
CA VAL A 209 -15.42 -21.02 2.36
C VAL A 209 -16.62 -20.11 2.51
N ARG A 210 -16.80 -19.53 3.72
CA ARG A 210 -17.85 -18.55 4.04
C ARG A 210 -17.23 -17.22 4.45
N PRO A 211 -16.64 -16.50 3.50
CA PRO A 211 -15.92 -15.26 3.80
C PRO A 211 -16.86 -14.16 4.30
N GLU A 212 -16.45 -13.46 5.35
CA GLU A 212 -17.18 -12.35 5.95
C GLU A 212 -16.49 -11.00 5.69
N ILE A 213 -15.18 -11.00 5.39
CA ILE A 213 -14.36 -9.79 5.22
C ILE A 213 -14.07 -9.52 3.76
N LEU A 214 -13.61 -10.54 3.01
CA LEU A 214 -13.23 -10.43 1.60
C LEU A 214 -14.29 -11.12 0.73
N LEU A 215 -15.26 -10.33 0.30
CA LEU A 215 -16.46 -10.81 -0.39
C LEU A 215 -16.24 -10.91 -1.90
N ASN A 216 -16.90 -11.88 -2.52
CA ASN A 216 -16.92 -12.09 -3.96
C ASN A 216 -18.27 -11.62 -4.51
N GLU A 217 -18.22 -10.74 -5.50
CA GLU A 217 -19.39 -10.39 -6.29
C GLU A 217 -19.32 -11.12 -7.63
N ALA A 218 -20.21 -12.08 -7.78
CA ALA A 218 -20.18 -13.04 -8.88
C ALA A 218 -20.09 -12.34 -10.25
N ARG A 219 -19.13 -12.76 -11.08
CA ARG A 219 -18.83 -12.23 -12.42
C ARG A 219 -18.35 -10.78 -12.47
N VAL A 220 -18.28 -10.06 -11.35
CA VAL A 220 -17.84 -8.67 -11.29
C VAL A 220 -16.42 -8.56 -10.73
N GLY A 221 -16.20 -9.04 -9.48
CA GLY A 221 -14.92 -8.89 -8.81
C GLY A 221 -15.02 -9.13 -7.31
N TYR A 222 -14.28 -8.32 -6.54
CA TYR A 222 -14.19 -8.46 -5.10
C TYR A 222 -14.38 -7.14 -4.39
N ARG A 223 -14.80 -7.19 -3.12
CA ARG A 223 -14.88 -6.05 -2.23
C ARG A 223 -14.50 -6.42 -0.80
N LEU A 224 -14.14 -5.44 -0.01
CA LEU A 224 -14.13 -5.60 1.44
C LEU A 224 -15.53 -5.36 2.00
N ALA A 225 -15.87 -6.06 3.07
CA ALA A 225 -17.13 -5.86 3.79
C ALA A 225 -17.25 -4.41 4.28
N SER A 226 -18.45 -3.88 4.35
CA SER A 226 -18.76 -2.55 4.83
C SER A 226 -19.44 -2.62 6.21
N VAL A 227 -19.63 -1.46 6.85
CA VAL A 227 -20.41 -1.37 8.11
C VAL A 227 -21.85 -1.84 7.89
N ALA A 228 -22.41 -1.69 6.70
CA ALA A 228 -23.74 -2.18 6.37
C ALA A 228 -23.80 -3.72 6.40
N ASP A 229 -22.74 -4.40 5.99
CA ASP A 229 -22.66 -5.87 6.04
C ASP A 229 -22.63 -6.37 7.50
N GLU A 230 -21.93 -5.66 8.41
CA GLU A 230 -21.95 -5.98 9.86
C GLU A 230 -23.37 -5.89 10.46
N SER A 231 -24.11 -4.86 10.06
CA SER A 231 -25.50 -4.65 10.54
C SER A 231 -26.44 -5.76 10.07
N ALA A 232 -26.27 -6.23 8.83
CA ALA A 232 -27.05 -7.33 8.27
C ALA A 232 -26.75 -8.67 8.97
N GLN A 233 -25.46 -8.95 9.25
CA GLN A 233 -25.04 -10.17 9.96
C GLN A 233 -25.52 -10.17 11.42
N GLY A 234 -25.50 -9.02 12.11
CA GLY A 234 -26.01 -8.87 13.47
C GLY A 234 -27.53 -9.10 13.57
N LEU A 235 -28.28 -8.75 12.55
CA LEU A 235 -29.73 -9.01 12.46
C LEU A 235 -30.04 -10.49 12.26
N VAL A 236 -29.28 -11.19 11.39
CA VAL A 236 -29.44 -12.61 11.14
C VAL A 236 -29.11 -13.44 12.40
N ALA A 237 -28.04 -13.09 13.12
CA ALA A 237 -27.64 -13.77 14.35
C ALA A 237 -28.72 -13.62 15.46
N ARG A 238 -29.31 -12.44 15.61
CA ARG A 238 -30.41 -12.20 16.57
C ARG A 238 -31.71 -12.89 16.18
N GLY A 239 -31.98 -13.03 14.87
CA GLY A 239 -33.15 -13.78 14.37
C GLY A 239 -33.05 -15.28 14.60
N ALA A 240 -31.86 -15.87 14.52
CA ALA A 240 -31.62 -17.28 14.77
C ALA A 240 -31.79 -17.67 16.26
N ASP A 241 -31.35 -16.79 17.19
CA ASP A 241 -31.55 -17.01 18.64
C ASP A 241 -33.02 -16.90 19.03
N ALA A 242 -33.77 -16.00 18.41
CA ALA A 242 -35.22 -15.85 18.72
C ALA A 242 -36.05 -17.04 18.21
N SER A 243 -35.62 -17.75 17.18
CA SER A 243 -36.31 -18.93 16.65
C SER A 243 -36.05 -20.17 17.50
N ASN A 244 -34.92 -20.26 18.19
CA ASN A 244 -34.57 -21.41 19.04
C ASN A 244 -35.23 -21.39 20.42
N VAL A 245 -35.66 -20.21 20.89
CA VAL A 245 -36.40 -20.07 22.18
C VAL A 245 -37.88 -20.46 22.03
N LYS A 246 -38.43 -20.43 20.78
CA LYS A 246 -39.83 -20.81 20.54
C LYS A 246 -40.06 -22.31 20.33
N ALA A 247 -39.00 -23.09 20.09
CA ALA A 247 -39.08 -24.56 19.91
C ALA A 247 -38.89 -25.36 21.20
N ALA A 248 -38.70 -24.70 22.35
CA ALA A 248 -38.47 -25.34 23.67
C ALA A 248 -39.60 -25.07 24.69
N ARG A 249 -40.82 -24.83 24.20
CA ARG A 249 -42.01 -24.78 25.04
C ARG A 249 -43.08 -25.76 24.57
#